data_8be819c2148cb0a26f49adfc7fba35ab
#
_entry.id   8be819c2148cb0a26f49adfc7fba35ab
#
_cell.length_a   1.000
_cell.length_b   1.000
_cell.length_c   1.000
_cell.angle_alpha   90.00
_cell.angle_beta   90.00
_cell.angle_gamma   90.00
#
_symmetry.space_group_name_H-M   'P 1'
#
loop_
_entity.id
_entity.type
_entity.pdbx_description
1 polymer ?
#
loop_
_entity_poly.entity_id
_entity_poly.type
_entity_poly.pdbx_seq_one_letter_code
_entity_poly.pdbx_strand_id
1 'polypeptide(L)'
;MRRAVIGLLALPLLAMAAPPADFATQWPLRLEQADAGAYRVELDASVYRQLQAADLGDLAVLNAEGTVLPVARLPAPAQPVQRASLPVFALPVPGRGAAEWRLVTRTDANGRLRQVEVRSEDGSPPPAADGAWLLDLGGLDASVVALELGWAPAAGLDLGYRIEASDDLDHWRALPSQGRLIDLQSDGHRLLQRRIELPGGTEARYLRLVPDGRGGPITLTGVDAVLAPGPLPAPQWLALPAVDAEPAQRTFEYRLDGRFPVDQVDVAMPGNHAAEWRLESRDDADAPWRLRARPWIAYRVETAGGESRSASRVFDTAVRDRHWRLRTDAGVAGMPTLRLGYRPEIVVFLAQGPAPYRLVAGSARVQRPVSPLPQLLAVLRDRHGPDWQPARAELGEPKALAGAAALMPTRDWKTWMLWGVVGLGVLLVAFLALAVLRNPRNPSV
;
A
#
# COMPACT_ATOMS: atom_id res chain seq x y z
N MET A 1 54.25 17.23 -8.94
CA MET A 1 52.79 17.38 -8.88
C MET A 1 52.19 16.52 -10.00
N ARG A 2 51.82 15.27 -9.69
CA ARG A 2 51.19 14.35 -10.63
C ARG A 2 49.67 14.33 -10.34
N ARG A 3 48.89 14.84 -11.29
CA ARG A 3 47.43 14.77 -11.25
C ARG A 3 47.00 13.37 -11.70
N ALA A 4 46.46 12.58 -10.78
CA ALA A 4 45.78 11.33 -11.08
C ALA A 4 44.37 11.66 -11.59
N VAL A 5 44.10 11.36 -12.85
CA VAL A 5 42.78 11.39 -13.47
C VAL A 5 42.13 10.06 -13.14
N ILE A 6 41.13 10.09 -12.23
CA ILE A 6 40.27 8.93 -11.97
C ILE A 6 39.21 8.91 -13.08
N GLY A 7 39.45 8.04 -14.06
CA GLY A 7 38.47 7.73 -15.07
C GLY A 7 37.31 6.93 -14.46
N LEU A 8 36.13 7.57 -14.35
CA LEU A 8 34.88 6.91 -13.98
C LEU A 8 34.49 6.00 -15.16
N LEU A 9 34.71 4.68 -15.01
CA LEU A 9 34.18 3.68 -15.95
C LEU A 9 32.64 3.64 -15.77
N ALA A 10 31.94 4.37 -16.63
CA ALA A 10 30.50 4.16 -16.83
C ALA A 10 30.33 2.81 -17.53
N LEU A 11 30.03 1.76 -16.78
CA LEU A 11 29.50 0.51 -17.35
C LEU A 11 28.16 0.84 -18.02
N PRO A 12 28.03 0.61 -19.35
CA PRO A 12 26.72 0.65 -19.96
C PRO A 12 25.90 -0.51 -19.38
N LEU A 13 24.78 -0.21 -18.69
CA LEU A 13 23.72 -1.18 -18.48
C LEU A 13 23.27 -1.60 -19.88
N LEU A 14 23.74 -2.75 -20.34
CA LEU A 14 23.21 -3.40 -21.52
C LEU A 14 21.72 -3.70 -21.24
N ALA A 15 20.85 -2.87 -21.79
CA ALA A 15 19.43 -3.16 -21.89
C ALA A 15 19.29 -4.43 -22.74
N MET A 16 19.00 -5.55 -22.08
CA MET A 16 18.77 -6.81 -22.79
C MET A 16 17.44 -6.66 -23.54
N ALA A 17 17.49 -6.69 -24.86
CA ALA A 17 16.32 -6.81 -25.69
C ALA A 17 15.71 -8.19 -25.45
N ALA A 18 14.54 -8.24 -24.81
CA ALA A 18 13.73 -9.45 -24.75
C ALA A 18 12.87 -9.50 -26.02
N PRO A 19 12.99 -10.54 -26.85
CA PRO A 19 12.16 -10.62 -28.04
C PRO A 19 10.67 -10.65 -27.61
N PRO A 20 9.78 -9.99 -28.35
CA PRO A 20 8.33 -10.03 -28.09
C PRO A 20 7.75 -11.46 -28.01
N ALA A 21 8.41 -12.42 -28.63
CA ALA A 21 8.08 -13.84 -28.59
C ALA A 21 8.21 -14.49 -27.20
N ASP A 22 8.80 -13.83 -26.24
CA ASP A 22 8.93 -14.36 -24.87
C ASP A 22 7.73 -14.04 -23.97
N PHE A 23 6.77 -13.24 -24.44
CA PHE A 23 5.55 -12.89 -23.67
C PHE A 23 4.29 -13.44 -24.33
N ALA A 24 3.29 -13.78 -23.51
CA ALA A 24 2.02 -14.30 -23.99
C ALA A 24 1.14 -13.23 -24.62
N THR A 25 1.04 -12.06 -24.01
CA THR A 25 0.08 -11.01 -24.39
C THR A 25 0.72 -9.62 -24.27
N GLN A 26 0.26 -8.69 -25.11
CA GLN A 26 0.62 -7.28 -25.08
C GLN A 26 -0.59 -6.38 -25.04
N TRP A 27 -0.45 -5.20 -24.44
CA TRP A 27 -1.41 -4.09 -24.43
C TRP A 27 -0.70 -2.84 -24.96
N PRO A 28 -1.12 -2.27 -26.08
CA PRO A 28 -0.65 -0.95 -26.52
C PRO A 28 -0.96 0.08 -25.45
N LEU A 29 -0.03 0.99 -25.15
CA LEU A 29 -0.23 2.06 -24.19
C LEU A 29 -0.63 3.36 -24.90
N ARG A 30 -1.73 3.96 -24.46
CA ARG A 30 -2.16 5.30 -24.88
C ARG A 30 -1.69 6.30 -23.86
N LEU A 31 -0.83 7.22 -24.27
CA LEU A 31 -0.25 8.23 -23.38
C LEU A 31 -1.17 9.43 -23.30
N GLU A 32 -1.48 9.91 -22.12
CA GLU A 32 -2.23 11.15 -21.88
C GLU A 32 -1.42 12.39 -22.32
N GLN A 33 -0.10 12.33 -22.12
CA GLN A 33 0.86 13.37 -22.52
C GLN A 33 2.00 12.74 -23.32
N ALA A 34 2.31 13.29 -24.48
CA ALA A 34 3.31 12.68 -25.38
C ALA A 34 4.74 12.70 -24.83
N ASP A 35 5.11 13.75 -24.09
CA ASP A 35 6.51 14.05 -23.73
C ASP A 35 6.79 13.93 -22.23
N ALA A 36 6.00 13.16 -21.48
CA ALA A 36 6.30 12.91 -20.08
C ALA A 36 7.45 11.89 -19.94
N GLY A 37 8.43 12.19 -19.08
CA GLY A 37 9.57 11.32 -18.85
C GLY A 37 9.24 10.04 -18.08
N ALA A 38 8.09 9.98 -17.41
CA ALA A 38 7.60 8.83 -16.65
C ALA A 38 6.07 8.72 -16.77
N TYR A 39 5.59 7.49 -16.85
CA TYR A 39 4.17 7.19 -16.97
C TYR A 39 3.73 6.16 -15.94
N ARG A 40 2.49 6.31 -15.45
CA ARG A 40 1.81 5.34 -14.60
C ARG A 40 0.73 4.61 -15.37
N VAL A 41 0.61 3.32 -15.15
CA VAL A 41 -0.41 2.44 -15.74
C VAL A 41 -1.13 1.71 -14.63
N GLU A 42 -2.45 1.78 -14.60
CA GLU A 42 -3.28 0.96 -13.72
C GLU A 42 -3.50 -0.40 -14.38
N LEU A 43 -3.20 -1.48 -13.66
CA LEU A 43 -3.35 -2.84 -14.17
C LEU A 43 -4.81 -3.29 -14.04
N ASP A 44 -5.36 -3.82 -15.11
CA ASP A 44 -6.71 -4.38 -15.11
C ASP A 44 -6.73 -5.92 -14.94
N ALA A 45 -7.93 -6.49 -14.87
CA ALA A 45 -8.11 -7.93 -14.72
C ALA A 45 -7.50 -8.73 -15.88
N SER A 46 -7.43 -8.17 -17.09
CA SER A 46 -6.89 -8.86 -18.25
C SER A 46 -5.38 -9.11 -18.11
N VAL A 47 -4.67 -8.15 -17.50
CA VAL A 47 -3.23 -8.28 -17.21
C VAL A 47 -3.00 -9.33 -16.14
N TYR A 48 -3.72 -9.26 -15.01
CA TYR A 48 -3.54 -10.21 -13.91
C TYR A 48 -3.75 -11.65 -14.32
N ARG A 49 -4.68 -11.93 -15.25
CA ARG A 49 -4.93 -13.29 -15.77
C ARG A 49 -3.76 -13.85 -16.55
N GLN A 50 -2.91 -13.01 -17.14
CA GLN A 50 -1.74 -13.47 -17.90
C GLN A 50 -0.51 -13.69 -17.03
N LEU A 51 -0.44 -13.06 -15.84
CA LEU A 51 0.72 -13.15 -14.95
C LEU A 51 0.89 -14.55 -14.37
N GLN A 52 2.13 -15.03 -14.39
CA GLN A 52 2.57 -16.28 -13.80
C GLN A 52 3.36 -16.06 -12.51
N ALA A 53 4.17 -15.01 -12.45
CA ALA A 53 5.00 -14.69 -11.31
C ALA A 53 4.24 -13.88 -10.25
N ALA A 54 4.32 -14.29 -8.98
CA ALA A 54 3.64 -13.60 -7.87
C ALA A 54 4.22 -12.20 -7.59
N ASP A 55 5.47 -11.96 -7.95
CA ASP A 55 6.17 -10.67 -7.80
C ASP A 55 6.01 -9.72 -9.00
N LEU A 56 5.19 -10.11 -10.01
CA LEU A 56 5.04 -9.44 -11.29
C LEU A 56 6.37 -9.43 -12.10
N GLY A 57 7.27 -10.37 -11.86
CA GLY A 57 8.55 -10.46 -12.55
C GLY A 57 8.42 -10.69 -14.05
N ASP A 58 7.31 -11.29 -14.49
CA ASP A 58 6.94 -11.56 -15.87
C ASP A 58 6.07 -10.45 -16.52
N LEU A 59 6.05 -9.24 -15.93
CA LEU A 59 5.43 -8.04 -16.48
C LEU A 59 6.52 -7.05 -16.89
N ALA A 60 6.46 -6.52 -18.11
CA ALA A 60 7.40 -5.54 -18.61
C ALA A 60 6.72 -4.47 -19.48
N VAL A 61 7.42 -3.38 -19.72
CA VAL A 61 7.04 -2.38 -20.74
C VAL A 61 8.14 -2.37 -21.80
N LEU A 62 7.73 -2.38 -23.06
CA LEU A 62 8.62 -2.32 -24.22
C LEU A 62 8.40 -1.03 -24.97
N ASN A 63 9.48 -0.45 -25.51
CA ASN A 63 9.41 0.63 -26.51
C ASN A 63 9.15 0.09 -27.93
N ALA A 64 9.15 0.96 -28.93
CA ALA A 64 8.95 0.56 -30.33
C ALA A 64 10.02 -0.42 -30.84
N GLU A 65 11.25 -0.33 -30.33
CA GLU A 65 12.37 -1.19 -30.70
C GLU A 65 12.37 -2.55 -29.99
N GLY A 66 11.41 -2.77 -29.06
CA GLY A 66 11.34 -3.99 -28.25
C GLY A 66 12.27 -3.99 -27.04
N THR A 67 12.89 -2.85 -26.71
CA THR A 67 13.73 -2.73 -25.53
C THR A 67 12.89 -2.74 -24.25
N VAL A 68 13.29 -3.53 -23.25
CA VAL A 68 12.64 -3.57 -21.94
C VAL A 68 12.97 -2.31 -21.16
N LEU A 69 11.93 -1.61 -20.71
CA LEU A 69 12.07 -0.38 -19.95
C LEU A 69 12.07 -0.65 -18.43
N PRO A 70 12.70 0.23 -17.63
CA PRO A 70 12.61 0.18 -16.18
C PRO A 70 11.14 0.34 -15.73
N VAL A 71 10.66 -0.63 -14.98
CA VAL A 71 9.28 -0.64 -14.42
C VAL A 71 9.35 -0.89 -12.93
N ALA A 72 8.54 -0.19 -12.16
CA ALA A 72 8.35 -0.46 -10.75
C ALA A 72 6.86 -0.42 -10.40
N ARG A 73 6.48 -1.24 -9.42
CA ARG A 73 5.17 -1.13 -8.79
C ARG A 73 5.17 0.07 -7.85
N LEU A 74 4.23 0.96 -8.00
CA LEU A 74 3.96 1.95 -6.97
C LEU A 74 3.28 1.25 -5.79
N PRO A 75 3.65 1.59 -4.55
CA PRO A 75 2.78 1.31 -3.42
C PRO A 75 1.40 1.90 -3.77
N ALA A 76 0.33 1.27 -3.26
CA ALA A 76 -1.00 1.87 -3.36
C ALA A 76 -0.87 3.37 -3.03
N PRO A 77 -1.45 4.28 -3.84
CA PRO A 77 -1.25 5.70 -3.62
C PRO A 77 -1.59 5.96 -2.15
N ALA A 78 -0.57 6.35 -1.39
CA ALA A 78 -0.81 6.97 -0.11
C ALA A 78 -1.73 8.13 -0.48
N GLN A 79 -2.96 8.10 0.03
CA GLN A 79 -3.87 9.19 -0.25
C GLN A 79 -3.17 10.46 0.20
N PRO A 80 -3.20 11.53 -0.61
CA PRO A 80 -2.52 12.77 -0.24
C PRO A 80 -3.01 13.15 1.15
N VAL A 81 -2.06 13.42 2.04
CA VAL A 81 -2.37 13.87 3.39
C VAL A 81 -3.13 15.18 3.24
N GLN A 82 -4.44 15.11 3.44
CA GLN A 82 -5.26 16.30 3.38
C GLN A 82 -5.03 17.12 4.65
N ARG A 83 -4.80 18.41 4.47
CA ARG A 83 -4.67 19.39 5.54
C ARG A 83 -5.75 20.42 5.41
N ALA A 84 -6.32 20.83 6.53
CA ALA A 84 -7.30 21.92 6.61
C ALA A 84 -6.84 22.90 7.67
N SER A 85 -6.73 24.18 7.30
CA SER A 85 -6.37 25.22 8.25
C SER A 85 -7.55 25.51 9.17
N LEU A 86 -7.28 25.54 10.47
CA LEU A 86 -8.31 25.68 11.50
C LEU A 86 -8.37 27.12 12.05
N PRO A 87 -9.56 27.64 12.34
CA PRO A 87 -9.72 28.81 13.19
C PRO A 87 -9.19 28.53 14.59
N VAL A 88 -8.33 29.43 15.09
CA VAL A 88 -7.67 29.32 16.39
C VAL A 88 -8.11 30.48 17.28
N PHE A 89 -8.60 30.18 18.49
CA PHE A 89 -9.02 31.16 19.47
C PHE A 89 -8.22 30.97 20.76
N ALA A 90 -7.60 32.03 21.24
CA ALA A 90 -6.89 31.99 22.51
C ALA A 90 -7.90 31.88 23.68
N LEU A 91 -7.66 30.96 24.60
CA LEU A 91 -8.44 30.81 25.81
C LEU A 91 -7.65 31.20 27.04
N PRO A 92 -8.29 31.85 28.02
CA PRO A 92 -7.69 32.01 29.34
C PRO A 92 -7.59 30.62 30.01
N VAL A 93 -6.46 30.34 30.66
CA VAL A 93 -6.32 29.14 31.48
C VAL A 93 -6.99 29.35 32.83
N PRO A 94 -7.88 28.51 33.31
CA PRO A 94 -8.44 28.61 34.64
C PRO A 94 -7.32 28.55 35.68
N GLY A 95 -7.13 29.65 36.44
CA GLY A 95 -6.22 29.68 37.58
C GLY A 95 -6.70 28.71 38.69
N ARG A 96 -5.78 28.22 39.53
CA ARG A 96 -6.15 27.43 40.72
C ARG A 96 -7.05 28.28 41.63
N GLY A 97 -8.34 27.94 41.68
CA GLY A 97 -9.35 28.69 42.45
C GLY A 97 -10.35 29.47 41.59
N ALA A 98 -10.35 29.23 40.28
CA ALA A 98 -11.22 29.98 39.36
C ALA A 98 -12.72 29.60 39.50
N ALA A 99 -13.53 30.65 39.55
CA ALA A 99 -14.97 30.61 39.29
C ALA A 99 -15.27 29.95 37.94
N GLU A 100 -16.48 29.41 37.83
CA GLU A 100 -16.96 28.82 36.54
C GLU A 100 -16.90 29.89 35.45
N TRP A 101 -16.19 29.54 34.36
CA TRP A 101 -16.10 30.37 33.16
C TRP A 101 -17.16 29.94 32.16
N ARG A 102 -17.93 30.90 31.65
CA ARG A 102 -18.88 30.63 30.57
C ARG A 102 -18.31 31.11 29.24
N LEU A 103 -18.19 30.22 28.30
CA LEU A 103 -17.84 30.52 26.91
C LEU A 103 -19.09 31.02 26.18
N VAL A 104 -19.06 32.29 25.74
CA VAL A 104 -20.11 32.85 24.87
C VAL A 104 -19.57 32.89 23.46
N THR A 105 -20.21 32.13 22.57
CA THR A 105 -19.78 32.01 21.19
C THR A 105 -20.74 32.69 20.25
N ARG A 106 -20.22 33.30 19.19
CA ARG A 106 -21.00 33.78 18.05
C ARG A 106 -20.60 32.98 16.83
N THR A 107 -21.57 32.38 16.16
CA THR A 107 -21.38 31.63 14.92
C THR A 107 -21.88 32.42 13.72
N ASP A 108 -21.32 32.16 12.54
CA ASP A 108 -21.84 32.67 11.27
C ASP A 108 -23.04 31.84 10.78
N ALA A 109 -23.60 32.19 9.61
CA ALA A 109 -24.71 31.49 9.00
C ALA A 109 -24.42 30.01 8.65
N ASN A 110 -23.15 29.63 8.56
CA ASN A 110 -22.69 28.27 8.30
C ASN A 110 -22.32 27.52 9.59
N GLY A 111 -22.59 28.12 10.76
CA GLY A 111 -22.30 27.51 12.05
C GLY A 111 -20.83 27.60 12.50
N ARG A 112 -19.93 28.28 11.75
CA ARG A 112 -18.52 28.45 12.14
C ARG A 112 -18.38 29.52 13.21
N LEU A 113 -17.48 29.28 14.18
CA LEU A 113 -17.19 30.24 15.22
C LEU A 113 -16.59 31.52 14.61
N ARG A 114 -17.21 32.67 14.87
CA ARG A 114 -16.69 34.00 14.54
C ARG A 114 -16.05 34.72 15.71
N GLN A 115 -16.58 34.49 16.90
CA GLN A 115 -16.12 35.15 18.11
C GLN A 115 -16.30 34.20 19.30
N VAL A 116 -15.28 34.13 20.12
CA VAL A 116 -15.31 33.45 21.43
C VAL A 116 -15.08 34.51 22.48
N GLU A 117 -16.05 34.70 23.36
CA GLU A 117 -15.98 35.62 24.49
C GLU A 117 -16.01 34.81 25.79
N VAL A 118 -15.01 34.99 26.62
CA VAL A 118 -14.96 34.32 27.93
C VAL A 118 -15.49 35.30 28.97
N ARG A 119 -16.55 34.91 29.67
CA ARG A 119 -17.12 35.72 30.76
C ARG A 119 -17.00 34.97 32.07
N SER A 120 -16.54 35.67 33.08
CA SER A 120 -16.62 35.23 34.47
C SER A 120 -17.98 35.59 35.03
N GLU A 121 -18.52 34.82 35.96
CA GLU A 121 -19.80 35.12 36.63
C GLU A 121 -19.69 36.40 37.49
N ASP A 122 -18.52 36.75 37.95
CA ASP A 122 -18.28 37.94 38.79
C ASP A 122 -17.92 39.20 37.99
N GLY A 123 -17.90 39.12 36.64
CA GLY A 123 -17.55 40.23 35.76
C GLY A 123 -16.05 40.58 35.71
N SER A 124 -15.19 39.80 36.35
CA SER A 124 -13.73 40.02 36.29
C SER A 124 -13.19 39.78 34.88
N PRO A 125 -12.22 40.58 34.40
CA PRO A 125 -11.58 40.30 33.14
C PRO A 125 -10.86 38.95 33.20
N PRO A 126 -10.92 38.13 32.14
CA PRO A 126 -10.22 36.86 32.10
C PRO A 126 -8.71 37.09 32.28
N PRO A 127 -8.00 36.19 33.00
CA PRO A 127 -6.56 36.27 33.07
C PRO A 127 -5.96 36.12 31.66
N ALA A 128 -4.74 36.67 31.49
CA ALA A 128 -4.06 36.56 30.19
C ALA A 128 -4.02 35.13 29.68
N ALA A 129 -4.18 34.96 28.38
CA ALA A 129 -4.15 33.64 27.75
C ALA A 129 -2.77 32.98 27.92
N ASP A 130 -2.65 32.03 28.81
CA ASP A 130 -1.40 31.31 29.10
C ASP A 130 -1.16 30.11 28.15
N GLY A 131 -1.48 30.30 26.87
CA GLY A 131 -1.18 29.28 25.84
C GLY A 131 -2.21 28.17 25.74
N ALA A 132 -3.44 28.34 26.26
CA ALA A 132 -4.56 27.44 25.93
C ALA A 132 -5.28 27.92 24.66
N TRP A 133 -5.71 27.00 23.84
CA TRP A 133 -6.26 27.30 22.52
C TRP A 133 -7.53 26.48 22.26
N LEU A 134 -8.53 27.12 21.66
CA LEU A 134 -9.72 26.47 21.11
C LEU A 134 -9.62 26.43 19.58
N LEU A 135 -9.85 25.27 19.01
CA LEU A 135 -9.90 25.02 17.57
C LEU A 135 -11.33 24.66 17.17
N ASP A 136 -11.82 25.24 16.07
CA ASP A 136 -13.11 24.89 15.48
C ASP A 136 -12.87 23.98 14.27
N LEU A 137 -13.29 22.72 14.39
CA LEU A 137 -13.24 21.71 13.35
C LEU A 137 -14.54 21.63 12.54
N GLY A 138 -15.51 22.50 12.87
CA GLY A 138 -16.81 22.51 12.18
C GLY A 138 -16.68 22.69 10.67
N GLY A 139 -17.23 21.76 9.89
CA GLY A 139 -17.18 21.75 8.45
C GLY A 139 -16.05 20.91 7.85
N LEU A 140 -15.38 20.08 8.66
CA LEU A 140 -14.52 19.00 8.13
C LEU A 140 -15.35 17.74 7.93
N ASP A 141 -15.23 17.16 6.72
CA ASP A 141 -15.96 15.94 6.34
C ASP A 141 -15.17 14.66 6.66
N ALA A 142 -14.05 14.77 7.37
CA ALA A 142 -13.18 13.65 7.69
C ALA A 142 -12.61 13.77 9.11
N SER A 143 -12.35 12.62 9.72
CA SER A 143 -11.73 12.52 11.05
C SER A 143 -10.34 13.16 11.07
N VAL A 144 -10.02 13.93 12.11
CA VAL A 144 -8.71 14.55 12.31
C VAL A 144 -7.81 13.57 13.06
N VAL A 145 -6.68 13.21 12.49
CA VAL A 145 -5.72 12.22 13.04
C VAL A 145 -4.47 12.85 13.62
N ALA A 146 -4.20 14.11 13.30
CA ALA A 146 -3.12 14.89 13.91
C ALA A 146 -3.36 16.39 13.75
N LEU A 147 -2.64 17.17 14.55
CA LEU A 147 -2.58 18.63 14.45
C LEU A 147 -1.13 19.03 14.14
N GLU A 148 -0.94 19.90 13.15
CA GLU A 148 0.34 20.55 12.86
C GLU A 148 0.26 22.02 13.28
N LEU A 149 1.10 22.42 14.25
CA LEU A 149 1.05 23.75 14.83
C LEU A 149 2.20 24.61 14.31
N GLY A 150 1.87 25.83 13.90
CA GLY A 150 2.81 26.88 13.61
C GLY A 150 2.88 27.87 14.77
N TRP A 151 4.08 28.35 15.13
CA TRP A 151 4.28 29.39 16.15
C TRP A 151 5.36 30.38 15.74
N ALA A 152 5.32 31.55 16.34
CA ALA A 152 6.39 32.53 16.21
C ALA A 152 7.70 31.96 16.79
N PRO A 153 8.87 32.32 16.24
CA PRO A 153 10.15 31.77 16.70
C PRO A 153 10.31 31.92 18.23
N ALA A 154 10.54 30.79 18.90
CA ALA A 154 10.78 30.76 20.34
C ALA A 154 11.98 29.82 20.59
N ALA A 155 13.05 30.38 21.17
CA ALA A 155 14.23 29.59 21.50
C ALA A 155 13.96 28.71 22.72
N GLY A 156 14.39 27.44 22.63
CA GLY A 156 14.32 26.52 23.76
C GLY A 156 12.91 25.99 24.08
N LEU A 157 12.03 25.89 23.08
CA LEU A 157 10.66 25.44 23.27
C LEU A 157 10.62 23.90 23.46
N ASP A 158 9.98 23.46 24.54
CA ASP A 158 9.59 22.05 24.81
C ASP A 158 8.28 22.05 25.60
N LEU A 159 7.16 21.90 24.88
CA LEU A 159 5.80 22.01 25.43
C LEU A 159 5.00 20.73 25.19
N GLY A 160 4.34 20.24 26.23
CA GLY A 160 3.28 19.25 26.16
C GLY A 160 1.90 19.89 26.22
N TYR A 161 0.96 19.26 25.52
CA TYR A 161 -0.45 19.65 25.52
C TYR A 161 -1.35 18.45 25.82
N ARG A 162 -2.34 18.68 26.67
CA ARG A 162 -3.51 17.82 26.82
C ARG A 162 -4.56 18.29 25.81
N ILE A 163 -5.06 17.35 25.01
CA ILE A 163 -6.10 17.63 24.04
C ILE A 163 -7.43 17.17 24.59
N GLU A 164 -8.44 18.02 24.51
CA GLU A 164 -9.80 17.73 24.91
C GLU A 164 -10.75 18.03 23.78
N ALA A 165 -11.79 17.22 23.61
CA ALA A 165 -12.78 17.33 22.55
C ALA A 165 -14.16 17.61 23.09
N SER A 166 -14.94 18.41 22.34
CA SER A 166 -16.33 18.71 22.63
C SER A 166 -17.13 18.90 21.35
N ASP A 167 -18.44 18.64 21.42
CA ASP A 167 -19.37 18.92 20.33
C ASP A 167 -20.28 20.14 20.64
N ASP A 168 -20.34 20.56 21.92
CA ASP A 168 -21.24 21.62 22.42
C ASP A 168 -20.54 22.75 23.18
N LEU A 169 -19.22 22.66 23.44
CA LEU A 169 -18.38 23.55 24.23
C LEU A 169 -18.62 23.49 25.76
N ASP A 170 -19.60 22.71 26.21
CA ASP A 170 -19.93 22.55 27.62
C ASP A 170 -19.35 21.24 28.18
N HIS A 171 -19.43 20.17 27.42
CA HIS A 171 -18.98 18.83 27.82
C HIS A 171 -17.65 18.48 27.14
N TRP A 172 -16.59 18.37 27.92
CA TRP A 172 -15.23 18.08 27.41
C TRP A 172 -14.77 16.70 27.82
N ARG A 173 -14.25 15.97 26.84
CA ARG A 173 -13.62 14.65 27.04
C ARG A 173 -12.15 14.71 26.64
N ALA A 174 -11.27 14.12 27.45
CA ALA A 174 -9.86 14.01 27.10
C ALA A 174 -9.68 13.06 25.91
N LEU A 175 -8.83 13.46 24.95
CA LEU A 175 -8.42 12.62 23.85
C LEU A 175 -7.02 12.07 24.10
N PRO A 176 -6.77 10.80 23.76
CA PRO A 176 -5.40 10.31 23.64
C PRO A 176 -4.64 11.15 22.64
N SER A 177 -3.49 11.68 23.04
CA SER A 177 -2.62 12.46 22.17
C SER A 177 -1.18 12.08 22.38
N GLN A 178 -0.38 12.12 21.31
CA GLN A 178 1.04 11.78 21.34
C GLN A 178 1.84 12.87 20.62
N GLY A 179 2.95 13.25 21.21
CA GLY A 179 3.84 14.26 20.68
C GLY A 179 3.96 15.46 21.61
N ARG A 180 5.05 16.19 21.43
CA ARG A 180 5.38 17.44 22.10
C ARG A 180 5.75 18.48 21.06
N LEU A 181 5.52 19.74 21.35
CA LEU A 181 5.99 20.84 20.51
C LEU A 181 7.44 21.15 20.92
N ILE A 182 8.36 20.97 20.01
CA ILE A 182 9.79 21.13 20.27
C ILE A 182 10.39 22.09 19.25
N ASP A 183 11.17 23.07 19.72
CA ASP A 183 12.01 23.93 18.89
C ASP A 183 13.31 24.23 19.65
N LEU A 184 14.25 23.33 19.53
CA LEU A 184 15.54 23.39 20.20
C LEU A 184 16.65 23.64 19.19
N GLN A 185 17.61 24.47 19.55
CA GLN A 185 18.80 24.75 18.75
C GLN A 185 20.07 24.50 19.58
N SER A 186 21.00 23.75 19.02
CA SER A 186 22.32 23.52 19.61
C SER A 186 23.35 23.32 18.51
N ASP A 187 24.48 24.02 18.60
CA ASP A 187 25.64 23.84 17.71
C ASP A 187 25.33 23.87 16.22
N GLY A 188 24.42 24.76 15.79
CA GLY A 188 24.00 24.86 14.38
C GLY A 188 22.96 23.82 13.94
N HIS A 189 22.54 22.91 14.83
CA HIS A 189 21.48 21.95 14.60
C HIS A 189 20.16 22.43 15.21
N ARG A 190 19.05 22.16 14.54
CA ARG A 190 17.71 22.48 15.02
C ARG A 190 16.86 21.22 15.11
N LEU A 191 16.28 20.94 16.29
CA LEU A 191 15.26 19.94 16.50
C LEU A 191 13.91 20.63 16.50
N LEU A 192 13.09 20.35 15.49
CA LEU A 192 11.77 20.95 15.31
C LEU A 192 10.71 19.85 15.21
N GLN A 193 9.76 19.86 16.17
CA GLN A 193 8.60 18.98 16.14
C GLN A 193 7.34 19.83 16.33
N ARG A 194 6.47 19.81 15.31
CA ARG A 194 5.26 20.61 15.24
C ARG A 194 3.98 19.82 15.26
N ARG A 195 4.08 18.50 15.32
CA ARG A 195 2.97 17.58 15.11
C ARG A 195 2.57 16.92 16.41
N ILE A 196 1.26 16.92 16.68
CA ILE A 196 0.62 16.17 17.76
C ILE A 196 -0.29 15.12 17.11
N GLU A 197 -0.02 13.86 17.36
CA GLU A 197 -0.84 12.75 16.87
C GLU A 197 -2.08 12.57 17.75
N LEU A 198 -3.20 12.22 17.12
CA LEU A 198 -4.47 11.86 17.76
C LEU A 198 -4.79 10.40 17.43
N PRO A 199 -4.25 9.43 18.19
CA PRO A 199 -4.50 8.00 17.94
C PRO A 199 -5.99 7.68 17.94
N GLY A 200 -6.47 7.04 16.87
CA GLY A 200 -7.90 6.77 16.68
C GLY A 200 -8.69 7.90 16.03
N GLY A 201 -8.08 9.06 15.85
CA GLY A 201 -8.73 10.22 15.23
C GLY A 201 -9.87 10.82 16.05
N THR A 202 -10.43 11.92 15.56
CA THR A 202 -11.62 12.57 16.15
C THR A 202 -12.48 13.24 15.08
N GLU A 203 -13.79 13.18 15.27
CA GLU A 203 -14.79 13.90 14.47
C GLU A 203 -15.50 14.98 15.32
N ALA A 204 -14.97 15.21 16.53
CA ALA A 204 -15.52 16.25 17.42
C ALA A 204 -15.47 17.61 16.76
N ARG A 205 -16.48 18.42 17.02
CA ARG A 205 -16.60 19.75 16.45
C ARG A 205 -15.54 20.73 16.97
N TYR A 206 -15.15 20.60 18.24
CA TYR A 206 -14.21 21.50 18.90
C TYR A 206 -13.10 20.73 19.58
N LEU A 207 -11.89 21.25 19.49
CA LEU A 207 -10.75 20.78 20.27
C LEU A 207 -10.23 21.92 21.17
N ARG A 208 -9.86 21.54 22.37
CA ARG A 208 -9.19 22.43 23.30
C ARG A 208 -7.78 21.90 23.60
N LEU A 209 -6.79 22.74 23.35
CA LEU A 209 -5.39 22.47 23.68
C LEU A 209 -5.09 23.14 25.00
N VAL A 210 -4.76 22.38 26.02
CA VAL A 210 -4.41 22.87 27.35
C VAL A 210 -2.98 22.51 27.65
N PRO A 211 -2.09 23.50 27.95
CA PRO A 211 -0.70 23.20 28.25
C PRO A 211 -0.59 22.31 29.51
N ASP A 212 0.37 21.40 29.53
CA ASP A 212 0.61 20.48 30.64
C ASP A 212 1.38 21.10 31.82
N GLY A 213 1.56 22.42 31.83
CA GLY A 213 2.21 23.19 32.87
C GLY A 213 3.74 23.25 32.77
N ARG A 214 4.34 22.74 31.71
CA ARG A 214 5.78 22.83 31.45
C ARG A 214 6.05 23.68 30.22
N GLY A 215 6.70 24.82 30.39
CA GLY A 215 7.09 25.73 29.32
C GLY A 215 6.36 27.08 29.38
N GLY A 216 6.88 28.06 28.67
CA GLY A 216 6.30 29.40 28.59
C GLY A 216 5.18 29.51 27.54
N PRO A 217 4.43 30.63 27.55
CA PRO A 217 3.40 30.87 26.55
C PRO A 217 4.01 30.95 25.15
N ILE A 218 3.31 30.35 24.16
CA ILE A 218 3.68 30.48 22.74
C ILE A 218 2.62 31.30 22.00
N THR A 219 3.05 32.00 20.95
CA THR A 219 2.14 32.65 20.02
C THR A 219 1.95 31.75 18.80
N LEU A 220 0.79 31.11 18.69
CA LEU A 220 0.44 30.34 17.53
C LEU A 220 0.26 31.24 16.30
N THR A 221 0.82 30.85 15.18
CA THR A 221 0.64 31.53 13.89
C THR A 221 -0.40 30.80 13.02
N GLY A 222 -0.71 29.57 13.33
CA GLY A 222 -1.73 28.76 12.65
C GLY A 222 -1.74 27.33 13.16
N VAL A 223 -2.81 26.64 12.91
CA VAL A 223 -2.97 25.20 13.17
C VAL A 223 -3.62 24.56 11.95
N ASP A 224 -3.01 23.51 11.44
CA ASP A 224 -3.57 22.68 10.39
C ASP A 224 -4.00 21.34 10.95
N ALA A 225 -5.25 20.97 10.70
CA ALA A 225 -5.73 19.62 10.93
C ALA A 225 -5.20 18.69 9.84
N VAL A 226 -4.63 17.58 10.23
CA VAL A 226 -4.29 16.47 9.34
C VAL A 226 -5.45 15.50 9.34
N LEU A 227 -6.09 15.35 8.19
CA LEU A 227 -7.27 14.52 8.05
C LEU A 227 -6.88 13.04 7.88
N ALA A 228 -7.73 12.16 8.39
CA ALA A 228 -7.62 10.74 8.11
C ALA A 228 -7.61 10.52 6.58
N PRO A 229 -6.78 9.61 6.07
CA PRO A 229 -6.86 9.25 4.68
C PRO A 229 -8.28 8.80 4.36
N GLY A 230 -8.83 9.26 3.24
CA GLY A 230 -10.16 8.87 2.80
C GLY A 230 -10.27 7.33 2.64
N PRO A 231 -11.46 6.79 2.38
CA PRO A 231 -11.62 5.37 2.18
C PRO A 231 -10.80 4.91 0.97
N LEU A 232 -10.14 3.77 1.10
CA LEU A 232 -9.49 3.13 -0.04
C LEU A 232 -10.50 2.91 -1.17
N PRO A 233 -10.10 2.95 -2.45
CA PRO A 233 -10.97 2.60 -3.56
C PRO A 233 -11.68 1.28 -3.29
N ALA A 234 -12.96 1.19 -3.68
CA ALA A 234 -13.71 -0.04 -3.52
C ALA A 234 -13.01 -1.21 -4.23
N PRO A 235 -12.95 -2.40 -3.62
CA PRO A 235 -12.33 -3.55 -4.26
C PRO A 235 -13.15 -4.00 -5.46
N GLN A 236 -12.47 -4.52 -6.47
CA GLN A 236 -13.08 -5.30 -7.53
C GLN A 236 -13.22 -6.75 -7.05
N TRP A 237 -14.35 -7.38 -7.38
CA TRP A 237 -14.67 -8.71 -6.89
C TRP A 237 -14.62 -9.77 -7.99
N LEU A 238 -13.97 -10.88 -7.70
CA LEU A 238 -13.97 -12.09 -8.48
C LEU A 238 -14.81 -13.15 -7.76
N ALA A 239 -15.82 -13.69 -8.43
CA ALA A 239 -16.66 -14.75 -7.91
C ALA A 239 -16.17 -16.08 -8.48
N LEU A 240 -15.73 -16.99 -7.61
CA LEU A 240 -15.20 -18.28 -7.98
C LEU A 240 -16.19 -19.38 -7.55
N PRO A 241 -16.73 -20.18 -8.49
CA PRO A 241 -17.43 -21.40 -8.15
C PRO A 241 -16.42 -22.44 -7.62
N ALA A 242 -16.86 -23.34 -6.77
CA ALA A 242 -16.04 -24.44 -6.34
C ALA A 242 -15.71 -25.35 -7.53
N VAL A 243 -14.44 -25.70 -7.70
CA VAL A 243 -13.96 -26.62 -8.75
C VAL A 243 -13.91 -28.06 -8.26
N ASP A 244 -13.76 -28.23 -6.94
CA ASP A 244 -13.85 -29.48 -6.25
C ASP A 244 -14.54 -29.30 -4.91
N ALA A 245 -15.29 -30.28 -4.46
CA ALA A 245 -16.01 -30.19 -3.22
C ALA A 245 -16.15 -31.58 -2.59
N GLU A 246 -15.79 -31.63 -1.32
CA GLU A 246 -16.05 -32.79 -0.46
C GLU A 246 -17.06 -32.38 0.62
N PRO A 247 -18.37 -32.35 0.29
CA PRO A 247 -19.40 -31.86 1.24
C PRO A 247 -19.44 -32.67 2.54
N ALA A 248 -19.12 -33.96 2.49
CA ALA A 248 -18.99 -34.82 3.68
C ALA A 248 -17.84 -34.35 4.61
N GLN A 249 -16.75 -33.84 4.04
CA GLN A 249 -15.63 -33.28 4.76
C GLN A 249 -15.75 -31.76 4.95
N ARG A 250 -16.84 -31.16 4.43
CA ARG A 250 -17.11 -29.72 4.54
C ARG A 250 -15.95 -28.85 4.03
N THR A 251 -15.35 -29.31 2.94
CA THR A 251 -14.19 -28.69 2.28
C THR A 251 -14.55 -28.35 0.84
N PHE A 252 -14.19 -27.16 0.40
CA PHE A 252 -14.49 -26.63 -0.92
C PHE A 252 -13.23 -26.00 -1.50
N GLU A 253 -12.82 -26.44 -2.69
CA GLU A 253 -11.62 -25.93 -3.36
C GLU A 253 -12.00 -25.04 -4.55
N TYR A 254 -11.19 -24.01 -4.78
CA TYR A 254 -11.38 -23.00 -5.81
C TYR A 254 -10.08 -22.74 -6.53
N ARG A 255 -10.18 -22.34 -7.79
CA ARG A 255 -9.03 -21.96 -8.60
C ARG A 255 -9.20 -20.54 -9.12
N LEU A 256 -8.19 -19.71 -8.90
CA LEU A 256 -8.06 -18.36 -9.44
C LEU A 256 -7.07 -18.38 -10.60
N ASP A 257 -7.55 -18.06 -11.81
CA ASP A 257 -6.69 -17.96 -12.97
C ASP A 257 -5.98 -16.58 -12.97
N GLY A 258 -4.64 -16.63 -12.88
CA GLY A 258 -3.79 -15.44 -12.82
C GLY A 258 -3.28 -15.09 -11.41
N ARG A 259 -2.71 -13.88 -11.28
CA ARG A 259 -2.00 -13.42 -10.08
C ARG A 259 -2.58 -12.12 -9.53
N PHE A 260 -3.84 -12.15 -9.15
CA PHE A 260 -4.52 -10.99 -8.56
C PHE A 260 -4.01 -10.67 -7.16
N PRO A 261 -3.85 -9.38 -6.80
CA PRO A 261 -3.46 -8.97 -5.45
C PRO A 261 -4.67 -9.00 -4.49
N VAL A 262 -5.12 -10.21 -4.12
CA VAL A 262 -6.30 -10.42 -3.28
C VAL A 262 -6.04 -9.89 -1.88
N ASP A 263 -6.82 -8.91 -1.43
CA ASP A 263 -6.73 -8.32 -0.10
C ASP A 263 -8.00 -8.46 0.74
N GLN A 264 -9.06 -9.03 0.15
CA GLN A 264 -10.34 -9.25 0.83
C GLN A 264 -10.98 -10.55 0.40
N VAL A 265 -11.80 -11.12 1.29
CA VAL A 265 -12.60 -12.32 1.00
C VAL A 265 -14.01 -12.17 1.54
N ASP A 266 -14.95 -12.76 0.82
CA ASP A 266 -16.33 -12.93 1.22
C ASP A 266 -16.83 -14.30 0.75
N VAL A 267 -17.85 -14.86 1.42
CA VAL A 267 -18.46 -16.13 1.08
C VAL A 267 -19.93 -15.87 0.77
N ALA A 268 -20.35 -16.19 -0.44
CA ALA A 268 -21.74 -16.11 -0.85
C ALA A 268 -22.37 -17.50 -0.90
N MET A 269 -23.53 -17.64 -0.30
CA MET A 269 -24.34 -18.85 -0.31
C MET A 269 -25.78 -18.52 -0.69
N PRO A 270 -26.50 -19.47 -1.28
CA PRO A 270 -27.92 -19.28 -1.57
C PRO A 270 -28.73 -19.20 -0.27
N GLY A 271 -29.73 -18.30 -0.24
CA GLY A 271 -30.64 -18.13 0.88
C GLY A 271 -30.02 -17.63 2.18
N ASN A 272 -30.75 -17.77 3.26
CA ASN A 272 -30.28 -17.41 4.60
C ASN A 272 -29.26 -18.42 5.10
N HIS A 273 -28.13 -17.94 5.57
CA HIS A 273 -27.06 -18.79 6.09
C HIS A 273 -26.23 -18.08 7.15
N ALA A 274 -25.59 -18.86 8.01
CA ALA A 274 -24.54 -18.43 8.91
C ALA A 274 -23.61 -19.61 9.16
N ALA A 275 -22.32 -19.45 8.89
CA ALA A 275 -21.32 -20.46 9.16
C ALA A 275 -19.96 -19.83 9.49
N GLU A 276 -19.18 -20.53 10.31
CA GLU A 276 -17.78 -20.18 10.54
C GLU A 276 -16.93 -20.81 9.47
N TRP A 277 -16.05 -19.99 8.88
CA TRP A 277 -15.18 -20.37 7.77
C TRP A 277 -13.71 -20.24 8.11
N ARG A 278 -12.92 -21.19 7.60
CA ARG A 278 -11.45 -21.13 7.53
C ARG A 278 -11.03 -21.01 6.09
N LEU A 279 -10.22 -20.02 5.78
CA LEU A 279 -9.68 -19.80 4.44
C LEU A 279 -8.21 -20.16 4.41
N GLU A 280 -7.88 -21.03 3.49
CA GLU A 280 -6.51 -21.44 3.20
C GLU A 280 -6.21 -21.19 1.72
N SER A 281 -4.96 -20.92 1.40
CA SER A 281 -4.50 -20.85 0.01
C SER A 281 -3.10 -21.41 -0.17
N ARG A 282 -2.76 -21.72 -1.40
CA ARG A 282 -1.44 -22.14 -1.85
C ARG A 282 -1.18 -21.68 -3.27
N ASP A 283 0.08 -21.49 -3.59
CA ASP A 283 0.48 -21.02 -4.91
C ASP A 283 0.38 -22.10 -5.97
N ASP A 284 0.96 -23.25 -5.71
CA ASP A 284 0.97 -24.42 -6.58
C ASP A 284 0.19 -25.60 -5.98
N ALA A 285 -0.22 -26.53 -6.86
CA ALA A 285 -1.00 -27.69 -6.46
C ALA A 285 -0.29 -28.58 -5.41
N ASP A 286 1.04 -28.61 -5.44
CA ASP A 286 1.84 -29.43 -4.54
C ASP A 286 2.34 -28.66 -3.29
N ALA A 287 2.10 -27.33 -3.23
CA ALA A 287 2.50 -26.52 -2.10
C ALA A 287 1.60 -26.77 -0.87
N PRO A 288 2.13 -26.64 0.35
CA PRO A 288 1.32 -26.78 1.56
C PRO A 288 0.28 -25.67 1.67
N TRP A 289 -0.91 -26.02 2.15
CA TRP A 289 -1.96 -25.06 2.46
C TRP A 289 -1.54 -24.11 3.60
N ARG A 290 -1.80 -22.83 3.44
CA ARG A 290 -1.50 -21.79 4.42
C ARG A 290 -2.77 -21.08 4.84
N LEU A 291 -3.02 -20.97 6.13
CA LEU A 291 -4.13 -20.18 6.67
C LEU A 291 -3.94 -18.70 6.32
N ARG A 292 -4.97 -18.06 5.74
CA ARG A 292 -4.92 -16.66 5.29
C ARG A 292 -5.70 -15.70 6.18
N ALA A 293 -6.69 -16.19 6.88
CA ALA A 293 -7.45 -15.40 7.85
C ALA A 293 -7.76 -16.26 9.08
N ARG A 294 -7.88 -15.61 10.24
CA ARG A 294 -8.47 -16.27 11.42
C ARG A 294 -9.90 -16.69 11.07
N PRO A 295 -10.40 -17.80 11.62
CA PRO A 295 -11.78 -18.21 11.39
C PRO A 295 -12.76 -17.06 11.67
N TRP A 296 -13.75 -16.89 10.81
CA TRP A 296 -14.75 -15.84 10.91
C TRP A 296 -16.14 -16.35 10.54
N ILE A 297 -17.16 -15.70 11.07
CA ILE A 297 -18.54 -16.00 10.71
C ILE A 297 -18.93 -15.17 9.49
N ALA A 298 -19.29 -15.85 8.40
CA ALA A 298 -20.00 -15.23 7.29
C ALA A 298 -21.47 -15.60 7.34
N TYR A 299 -22.33 -14.59 7.24
CA TYR A 299 -23.78 -14.78 7.25
C TYR A 299 -24.48 -13.85 6.27
N ARG A 300 -25.65 -14.30 5.84
CA ARG A 300 -26.65 -13.50 5.14
C ARG A 300 -28.02 -13.89 5.67
N VAL A 301 -28.80 -12.91 6.11
CA VAL A 301 -30.16 -13.11 6.63
C VAL A 301 -31.07 -12.08 5.99
N GLU A 302 -32.07 -12.54 5.27
CA GLU A 302 -33.13 -11.72 4.73
C GLU A 302 -34.28 -11.67 5.75
N THR A 303 -34.71 -10.46 6.11
CA THR A 303 -35.81 -10.19 7.02
C THR A 303 -36.81 -9.25 6.35
N ALA A 304 -38.01 -9.08 6.96
CA ALA A 304 -39.00 -8.10 6.49
C ALA A 304 -38.47 -6.65 6.45
N GLY A 305 -37.41 -6.34 7.20
CA GLY A 305 -36.76 -5.03 7.28
C GLY A 305 -35.58 -4.85 6.33
N GLY A 306 -35.22 -5.87 5.52
CA GLY A 306 -34.11 -5.83 4.59
C GLY A 306 -33.08 -6.96 4.78
N GLU A 307 -31.98 -6.90 4.03
CA GLU A 307 -30.88 -7.85 4.09
C GLU A 307 -29.85 -7.42 5.14
N SER A 308 -29.50 -8.34 6.04
CA SER A 308 -28.34 -8.22 6.92
C SER A 308 -27.28 -9.23 6.51
N ARG A 309 -26.02 -8.78 6.34
CA ARG A 309 -24.90 -9.64 5.96
C ARG A 309 -23.64 -9.27 6.70
N SER A 310 -22.74 -10.24 6.86
CA SER A 310 -21.42 -10.01 7.42
C SER A 310 -20.58 -9.12 6.50
N ALA A 311 -19.68 -8.33 7.09
CA ALA A 311 -18.65 -7.62 6.35
C ALA A 311 -17.63 -8.61 5.74
N SER A 312 -17.06 -8.24 4.60
CA SER A 312 -15.94 -8.98 4.02
C SER A 312 -14.73 -9.00 4.96
N ARG A 313 -13.95 -10.07 4.91
CA ARG A 313 -12.72 -10.19 5.70
C ARG A 313 -11.55 -9.61 4.93
N VAL A 314 -10.85 -8.64 5.53
CA VAL A 314 -9.65 -8.00 4.97
C VAL A 314 -8.40 -8.75 5.43
N PHE A 315 -7.40 -8.86 4.56
CA PHE A 315 -6.07 -9.40 4.85
C PHE A 315 -5.09 -8.28 5.19
N ASP A 316 -4.13 -8.58 6.05
CA ASP A 316 -3.05 -7.62 6.38
C ASP A 316 -2.12 -7.36 5.18
N THR A 317 -1.99 -8.35 4.30
CA THR A 317 -1.16 -8.30 3.09
C THR A 317 -1.88 -8.97 1.93
N ALA A 318 -1.76 -8.39 0.73
CA ALA A 318 -2.35 -9.00 -0.47
C ALA A 318 -1.70 -10.36 -0.79
N VAL A 319 -2.54 -11.33 -1.13
CA VAL A 319 -2.17 -12.71 -1.46
C VAL A 319 -2.40 -12.96 -2.95
N ARG A 320 -1.44 -13.60 -3.64
CA ARG A 320 -1.50 -13.87 -5.09
C ARG A 320 -1.55 -15.35 -5.43
N ASP A 321 -2.00 -16.17 -4.48
CA ASP A 321 -2.11 -17.60 -4.67
C ASP A 321 -3.21 -17.96 -5.66
N ARG A 322 -3.04 -19.09 -6.35
CA ARG A 322 -3.99 -19.56 -7.36
C ARG A 322 -4.97 -20.59 -6.83
N HIS A 323 -4.60 -21.33 -5.80
CA HIS A 323 -5.44 -22.37 -5.20
C HIS A 323 -5.97 -21.89 -3.85
N TRP A 324 -7.28 -21.97 -3.67
CA TRP A 324 -7.97 -21.50 -2.47
C TRP A 324 -8.85 -22.61 -1.93
N ARG A 325 -9.01 -22.67 -0.62
CA ARG A 325 -9.83 -23.67 0.06
C ARG A 325 -10.60 -23.05 1.22
N LEU A 326 -11.91 -23.27 1.20
CA LEU A 326 -12.78 -22.98 2.34
C LEU A 326 -13.06 -24.25 3.12
N ARG A 327 -13.02 -24.16 4.43
CA ARG A 327 -13.43 -25.22 5.34
C ARG A 327 -14.39 -24.68 6.41
N THR A 328 -15.37 -25.51 6.79
CA THR A 328 -16.31 -25.19 7.84
C THR A 328 -16.58 -26.42 8.68
N ASP A 329 -16.91 -26.24 9.96
CA ASP A 329 -17.34 -27.31 10.84
C ASP A 329 -18.88 -27.43 10.86
N ALA A 330 -19.61 -26.43 10.31
CA ALA A 330 -21.05 -26.42 10.20
C ALA A 330 -21.56 -27.16 8.95
N GLY A 331 -22.73 -27.78 9.04
CA GLY A 331 -23.45 -28.23 7.85
C GLY A 331 -23.93 -27.03 7.05
N VAL A 332 -23.60 -26.97 5.75
CA VAL A 332 -24.05 -25.91 4.86
C VAL A 332 -24.97 -26.45 3.79
N ALA A 333 -26.04 -25.70 3.51
CA ALA A 333 -26.99 -26.05 2.45
C ALA A 333 -26.56 -25.40 1.14
N GLY A 334 -26.03 -26.20 0.20
CA GLY A 334 -25.58 -25.75 -1.12
C GLY A 334 -24.09 -25.50 -1.21
N MET A 335 -23.67 -25.06 -2.40
CA MET A 335 -22.27 -24.83 -2.72
C MET A 335 -21.92 -23.36 -2.44
N PRO A 336 -20.88 -23.10 -1.61
CA PRO A 336 -20.42 -21.74 -1.38
C PRO A 336 -19.67 -21.20 -2.61
N THR A 337 -19.96 -19.95 -2.96
CA THR A 337 -19.17 -19.17 -3.94
C THR A 337 -18.15 -18.36 -3.18
N LEU A 338 -16.87 -18.56 -3.47
CA LEU A 338 -15.79 -17.76 -2.91
C LEU A 338 -15.70 -16.44 -3.68
N ARG A 339 -15.81 -15.32 -2.98
CA ARG A 339 -15.62 -13.99 -3.54
C ARG A 339 -14.29 -13.44 -3.07
N LEU A 340 -13.39 -13.18 -4.01
CA LEU A 340 -12.07 -12.61 -3.75
C LEU A 340 -12.05 -11.16 -4.22
N GLY A 341 -11.78 -10.24 -3.29
CA GLY A 341 -11.66 -8.82 -3.55
C GLY A 341 -10.20 -8.41 -3.76
N TYR A 342 -9.97 -7.57 -4.75
CA TYR A 342 -8.65 -7.01 -5.03
C TYR A 342 -8.76 -5.55 -5.43
N ARG A 343 -7.67 -4.79 -5.25
CA ARG A 343 -7.53 -3.43 -5.80
C ARG A 343 -6.50 -3.42 -6.90
N PRO A 344 -6.81 -2.79 -8.05
CA PRO A 344 -5.84 -2.61 -9.12
C PRO A 344 -4.57 -1.96 -8.64
N GLU A 345 -3.43 -2.48 -9.07
CA GLU A 345 -2.13 -1.89 -8.78
C GLU A 345 -1.70 -0.95 -9.90
N ILE A 346 -0.87 0.00 -9.52
CA ILE A 346 -0.28 0.95 -10.46
C ILE A 346 1.19 0.59 -10.65
N VAL A 347 1.59 0.43 -11.89
CA VAL A 347 2.99 0.32 -12.30
C VAL A 347 3.44 1.61 -12.95
N VAL A 348 4.70 1.97 -12.75
CA VAL A 348 5.33 3.13 -13.37
C VAL A 348 6.48 2.67 -14.23
N PHE A 349 6.64 3.30 -15.39
CA PHE A 349 7.81 3.10 -16.25
C PHE A 349 8.43 4.43 -16.68
N LEU A 350 9.72 4.39 -16.98
CA LEU A 350 10.44 5.52 -17.60
C LEU A 350 10.32 5.43 -19.12
N ALA A 351 9.99 6.55 -19.75
CA ALA A 351 9.97 6.66 -21.20
C ALA A 351 11.39 6.72 -21.75
N GLN A 352 11.90 5.58 -22.19
CA GLN A 352 13.21 5.46 -22.82
C GLN A 352 13.08 4.92 -24.23
N GLY A 353 13.71 5.58 -25.20
CA GLY A 353 13.60 5.25 -26.61
C GLY A 353 12.26 5.68 -27.23
N PRO A 354 12.03 5.29 -28.51
CA PRO A 354 10.89 5.79 -29.25
C PRO A 354 9.56 5.13 -28.84
N ALA A 355 8.48 5.91 -28.88
CA ALA A 355 7.11 5.41 -28.84
C ALA A 355 6.75 4.69 -30.17
N PRO A 356 5.73 3.82 -30.22
CA PRO A 356 4.76 3.52 -29.15
C PRO A 356 5.27 2.55 -28.10
N TYR A 357 4.79 2.76 -26.88
CA TYR A 357 5.04 1.84 -25.76
C TYR A 357 3.94 0.78 -25.66
N ARG A 358 4.31 -0.38 -25.13
CA ARG A 358 3.37 -1.48 -24.89
C ARG A 358 3.71 -2.19 -23.58
N LEU A 359 2.69 -2.50 -22.81
CA LEU A 359 2.81 -3.40 -21.67
C LEU A 359 2.77 -4.83 -22.20
N VAL A 360 3.60 -5.71 -21.66
CA VAL A 360 3.64 -7.14 -21.98
C VAL A 360 3.61 -7.96 -20.70
N ALA A 361 2.94 -9.10 -20.73
CA ALA A 361 2.85 -9.99 -19.57
C ALA A 361 2.73 -11.47 -19.96
N GLY A 362 3.02 -12.33 -18.98
CA GLY A 362 2.91 -13.77 -19.11
C GLY A 362 4.15 -14.36 -19.78
N SER A 363 5.20 -14.61 -19.00
CA SER A 363 6.41 -15.26 -19.47
C SER A 363 6.94 -16.23 -18.41
N ALA A 364 7.24 -17.46 -18.82
CA ALA A 364 8.01 -18.39 -18.01
C ALA A 364 9.55 -18.21 -18.21
N ARG A 365 9.97 -17.30 -19.07
CA ARG A 365 11.35 -17.15 -19.53
C ARG A 365 12.00 -15.87 -19.11
N VAL A 366 11.23 -14.81 -18.98
CA VAL A 366 11.72 -13.45 -18.67
C VAL A 366 11.38 -13.12 -17.23
N GLN A 367 12.42 -12.76 -16.47
CA GLN A 367 12.26 -12.09 -15.19
C GLN A 367 12.77 -10.67 -15.33
N ARG A 368 11.92 -9.72 -14.96
CA ARG A 368 12.27 -8.31 -15.00
C ARG A 368 13.40 -8.01 -14.00
N PRO A 369 14.44 -7.28 -14.40
CA PRO A 369 15.48 -6.83 -13.48
C PRO A 369 14.89 -5.85 -12.45
N VAL A 370 15.41 -5.91 -11.23
CA VAL A 370 15.07 -4.92 -10.18
C VAL A 370 15.54 -3.55 -10.64
N SER A 371 14.63 -2.58 -10.61
CA SER A 371 14.93 -1.20 -11.03
C SER A 371 14.96 -0.26 -9.82
N PRO A 372 15.89 0.71 -9.74
CA PRO A 372 15.94 1.75 -8.70
C PRO A 372 14.86 2.83 -8.90
N LEU A 373 13.85 2.58 -9.72
CA LEU A 373 12.81 3.53 -10.07
C LEU A 373 12.03 4.10 -8.85
N PRO A 374 11.72 3.33 -7.79
CA PRO A 374 11.06 3.91 -6.61
C PRO A 374 11.87 5.04 -5.96
N GLN A 375 13.20 4.89 -5.88
CA GLN A 375 14.09 5.92 -5.34
C GLN A 375 14.10 7.18 -6.22
N LEU A 376 14.14 6.99 -7.55
CA LEU A 376 14.08 8.10 -8.50
C LEU A 376 12.73 8.86 -8.38
N LEU A 377 11.61 8.15 -8.24
CA LEU A 377 10.30 8.77 -8.07
C LEU A 377 10.21 9.57 -6.77
N ALA A 378 10.87 9.12 -5.69
CA ALA A 378 10.97 9.90 -4.45
C ALA A 378 11.72 11.21 -4.69
N VAL A 379 12.89 11.17 -5.34
CA VAL A 379 13.67 12.37 -5.69
C VAL A 379 12.87 13.33 -6.59
N LEU A 380 12.10 12.81 -7.54
CA LEU A 380 11.25 13.65 -8.40
C LEU A 380 10.13 14.33 -7.61
N ARG A 381 9.51 13.63 -6.64
CA ARG A 381 8.51 14.24 -5.74
C ARG A 381 9.12 15.33 -4.85
N ASP A 382 10.31 15.10 -4.32
CA ASP A 382 11.02 16.12 -3.53
C ASP A 382 11.30 17.39 -4.35
N ARG A 383 11.59 17.23 -5.65
CA ARG A 383 11.89 18.35 -6.55
C ARG A 383 10.65 19.08 -7.07
N HIS A 384 9.59 18.35 -7.41
CA HIS A 384 8.40 18.89 -8.10
C HIS A 384 7.21 19.10 -7.15
N GLY A 385 7.34 18.70 -5.88
CA GLY A 385 6.31 18.79 -4.86
C GLY A 385 5.65 17.44 -4.56
N PRO A 386 5.04 17.30 -3.36
CA PRO A 386 4.47 16.04 -2.89
C PRO A 386 3.32 15.53 -3.76
N ASP A 387 2.63 16.43 -4.46
CA ASP A 387 1.50 16.09 -5.33
C ASP A 387 1.92 15.67 -6.75
N TRP A 388 3.22 15.76 -7.05
CA TRP A 388 3.71 15.35 -8.36
C TRP A 388 3.51 13.85 -8.59
N GLN A 389 2.96 13.50 -9.74
CA GLN A 389 2.72 12.13 -10.16
C GLN A 389 3.16 11.95 -11.61
N PRO A 390 3.64 10.75 -11.99
CA PRO A 390 3.86 10.40 -13.38
C PRO A 390 2.60 10.59 -14.21
N ALA A 391 2.73 10.99 -15.47
CA ALA A 391 1.62 11.12 -16.40
C ALA A 391 0.88 9.79 -16.56
N ARG A 392 -0.41 9.84 -16.89
CA ARG A 392 -1.20 8.63 -17.06
C ARG A 392 -0.95 8.00 -18.44
N ALA A 393 -0.89 6.67 -18.45
CA ALA A 393 -0.98 5.87 -19.67
C ALA A 393 -2.08 4.82 -19.49
N GLU A 394 -2.91 4.63 -20.48
CA GLU A 394 -4.05 3.72 -20.46
C GLU A 394 -3.72 2.45 -21.25
N LEU A 395 -4.23 1.31 -20.75
CA LEU A 395 -4.15 0.04 -21.46
C LEU A 395 -5.09 0.06 -22.67
N GLY A 396 -4.56 -0.27 -23.82
CA GLY A 396 -5.40 -0.56 -25.00
C GLY A 396 -5.86 -2.02 -25.01
N GLU A 397 -6.51 -2.42 -26.09
CA GLU A 397 -7.00 -3.79 -26.25
C GLU A 397 -5.88 -4.83 -26.21
N PRO A 398 -6.05 -5.94 -25.48
CA PRO A 398 -5.07 -7.01 -25.43
C PRO A 398 -4.86 -7.68 -26.78
N LYS A 399 -3.61 -7.96 -27.13
CA LYS A 399 -3.23 -8.68 -28.35
C LYS A 399 -2.34 -9.83 -28.01
N ALA A 400 -2.68 -11.03 -28.47
CA ALA A 400 -1.83 -12.20 -28.29
C ALA A 400 -0.48 -11.99 -28.99
N LEU A 401 0.60 -12.37 -28.34
CA LEU A 401 1.94 -12.52 -28.90
C LEU A 401 2.25 -14.01 -29.11
N ALA A 402 3.13 -14.57 -28.28
CA ALA A 402 3.41 -16.02 -28.36
C ALA A 402 2.36 -16.90 -27.65
N GLY A 403 1.38 -16.28 -26.96
CA GLY A 403 0.30 -17.01 -26.28
C GLY A 403 0.83 -18.08 -25.31
N ALA A 404 0.24 -19.25 -25.31
CA ALA A 404 0.59 -20.35 -24.42
C ALA A 404 2.07 -20.82 -24.54
N ALA A 405 2.72 -20.59 -25.68
CA ALA A 405 4.12 -20.96 -25.87
C ALA A 405 5.09 -20.16 -24.98
N ALA A 406 4.76 -18.92 -24.64
CA ALA A 406 5.55 -18.09 -23.72
C ALA A 406 5.44 -18.57 -22.25
N LEU A 407 4.36 -19.25 -21.91
CA LEU A 407 4.09 -19.76 -20.56
C LEU A 407 4.82 -21.08 -20.27
N MET A 408 5.45 -21.67 -21.29
CA MET A 408 6.24 -22.88 -21.13
C MET A 408 7.70 -22.53 -20.85
N PRO A 409 8.31 -23.09 -19.79
CA PRO A 409 9.73 -22.90 -19.54
C PRO A 409 10.53 -23.44 -20.72
N THR A 410 11.58 -22.76 -21.12
CA THR A 410 12.50 -23.28 -22.11
C THR A 410 13.14 -24.54 -21.57
N ARG A 411 13.09 -25.63 -22.37
CA ARG A 411 13.80 -26.86 -22.04
C ARG A 411 15.29 -26.51 -21.94
N ASP A 412 15.86 -26.67 -20.79
CA ASP A 412 17.25 -26.30 -20.55
C ASP A 412 18.19 -27.33 -21.19
N TRP A 413 18.31 -27.21 -22.52
CA TRP A 413 19.19 -28.03 -23.36
C TRP A 413 20.62 -28.01 -22.84
N LYS A 414 21.07 -26.89 -22.24
CA LYS A 414 22.44 -26.74 -21.72
C LYS A 414 22.68 -27.67 -20.54
N THR A 415 21.74 -27.81 -19.65
CA THR A 415 21.81 -28.75 -18.52
C THR A 415 21.80 -30.19 -18.99
N TRP A 416 20.97 -30.52 -19.99
CA TRP A 416 20.98 -31.86 -20.58
C TRP A 416 22.31 -32.18 -21.29
N MET A 417 22.88 -31.23 -22.01
CA MET A 417 24.19 -31.38 -22.65
C MET A 417 25.30 -31.53 -21.61
N LEU A 418 25.26 -30.77 -20.49
CA LEU A 418 26.21 -30.89 -19.39
C LEU A 418 26.15 -32.30 -18.76
N TRP A 419 24.95 -32.78 -18.47
CA TRP A 419 24.78 -34.15 -17.95
C TRP A 419 25.21 -35.21 -18.95
N GLY A 420 24.99 -34.99 -20.23
CA GLY A 420 25.52 -35.83 -21.29
C GLY A 420 27.05 -35.93 -21.35
N VAL A 421 27.72 -34.77 -21.22
CA VAL A 421 29.20 -34.70 -21.16
C VAL A 421 29.71 -35.38 -19.88
N VAL A 422 29.11 -35.11 -18.73
CA VAL A 422 29.49 -35.78 -17.47
C VAL A 422 29.29 -37.29 -17.55
N GLY A 423 28.17 -37.74 -18.07
CA GLY A 423 27.91 -39.16 -18.27
C GLY A 423 28.92 -39.82 -19.21
N LEU A 424 29.27 -39.16 -20.32
CA LEU A 424 30.30 -39.64 -21.24
C LEU A 424 31.67 -39.71 -20.56
N GLY A 425 32.01 -38.72 -19.74
CA GLY A 425 33.27 -38.71 -18.95
C GLY A 425 33.34 -39.86 -17.97
N VAL A 426 32.27 -40.15 -17.26
CA VAL A 426 32.18 -41.29 -16.33
C VAL A 426 32.33 -42.62 -17.09
N LEU A 427 31.64 -42.77 -18.20
CA LEU A 427 31.75 -43.99 -19.05
C LEU A 427 33.19 -44.16 -19.57
N LEU A 428 33.85 -43.11 -19.99
CA LEU A 428 35.26 -43.17 -20.45
C LEU A 428 36.20 -43.63 -19.33
N VAL A 429 36.04 -43.07 -18.14
CA VAL A 429 36.87 -43.44 -16.95
C VAL A 429 36.60 -44.91 -16.59
N ALA A 430 35.35 -45.33 -16.54
CA ALA A 430 34.99 -46.71 -16.29
C ALA A 430 35.56 -47.67 -17.34
N PHE A 431 35.52 -47.29 -18.61
CA PHE A 431 36.12 -48.06 -19.70
C PHE A 431 37.63 -48.20 -19.57
N LEU A 432 38.31 -47.10 -19.26
CA LEU A 432 39.76 -47.08 -19.02
C LEU A 432 40.15 -47.94 -17.81
N ALA A 433 39.41 -47.84 -16.73
CA ALA A 433 39.63 -48.67 -15.54
C ALA A 433 39.47 -50.18 -15.84
N LEU A 434 38.41 -50.54 -16.57
CA LEU A 434 38.18 -51.92 -17.03
C LEU A 434 39.29 -52.38 -17.99
N ALA A 435 39.76 -51.55 -18.90
CA ALA A 435 40.85 -51.86 -19.82
C ALA A 435 42.16 -52.11 -19.07
N VAL A 436 42.46 -51.30 -18.03
CA VAL A 436 43.65 -51.52 -17.15
C VAL A 436 43.51 -52.81 -16.35
N LEU A 437 42.35 -53.14 -15.83
CA LEU A 437 42.12 -54.37 -15.08
C LEU A 437 42.20 -55.62 -15.97
N ARG A 438 41.81 -55.53 -17.25
CA ARG A 438 41.83 -56.63 -18.20
C ARG A 438 43.21 -56.90 -18.80
N ASN A 439 44.16 -55.99 -18.66
CA ASN A 439 45.53 -56.15 -19.20
C ASN A 439 46.54 -56.30 -18.05
N PRO A 440 46.59 -57.48 -17.38
CA PRO A 440 47.60 -57.74 -16.38
C PRO A 440 48.96 -57.74 -17.08
N ARG A 441 49.83 -56.75 -16.74
CA ARG A 441 51.24 -56.78 -17.11
C ARG A 441 51.83 -58.04 -16.52
N ASN A 442 52.20 -59.00 -17.37
CA ASN A 442 53.11 -60.06 -16.99
C ASN A 442 54.42 -59.43 -16.53
N PRO A 443 54.89 -59.63 -15.29
CA PRO A 443 56.25 -59.31 -14.94
C PRO A 443 57.15 -60.31 -15.62
N SER A 444 57.82 -59.93 -16.68
CA SER A 444 58.98 -60.68 -17.19
C SER A 444 60.15 -60.40 -16.27
N VAL A 445 60.68 -61.46 -15.73
CA VAL A 445 61.91 -61.63 -15.00
C VAL A 445 63.13 -61.03 -15.70
#